data_2c5dae3801ca5b8cc10764ec8888a7fe
#
_entry.id   2c5dae3801ca5b8cc10764ec8888a7fe
#
_cell.length_a   1.000
_cell.length_b   1.000
_cell.length_c   1.000
_cell.angle_alpha   90.00
_cell.angle_beta   90.00
_cell.angle_gamma   90.00
#
_symmetry.space_group_name_H-M   'P 1'
#
loop_
_entity.id
_entity.type
_entity.pdbx_description
1 polymer ?
#
loop_
_entity_poly.entity_id
_entity_poly.type
_entity_poly.pdbx_seq_one_letter_code
_entity_poly.pdbx_strand_id
1 'polypeptide(L)'
;MILLQDCIEGMRELEESSIDAIVTSPPYNLNIKYGKYADNKPRQEYLDWIRSVFKEGKRILKDDGHLFVNMGYSNIDPYIGMDVAMTLRDDWVLQNNINWIKSVHVNG
;
A
#
# COMPACT_ATOMS: atom_id res chain seq x y z
N MET A 1 -14.12 -0.74 -15.39
CA MET A 1 -13.95 0.74 -15.40
C MET A 1 -12.52 1.07 -14.97
N ILE A 2 -11.89 1.98 -15.67
CA ILE A 2 -10.53 2.45 -15.31
C ILE A 2 -10.63 3.93 -15.00
N LEU A 3 -10.09 4.33 -13.84
CA LEU A 3 -10.00 5.72 -13.43
C LEU A 3 -8.53 6.14 -13.47
N LEU A 4 -8.18 7.06 -14.37
CA LEU A 4 -6.83 7.59 -14.50
C LEU A 4 -6.69 8.87 -13.68
N GLN A 5 -6.42 8.72 -12.39
CA GLN A 5 -6.30 9.85 -11.46
C GLN A 5 -5.60 9.42 -10.17
N ASP A 6 -5.31 10.36 -9.29
CA ASP A 6 -4.82 10.06 -7.96
C ASP A 6 -5.75 9.09 -7.24
N CYS A 7 -5.17 8.11 -6.53
CA CYS A 7 -5.97 7.04 -5.92
C CYS A 7 -6.95 7.54 -4.85
N ILE A 8 -6.55 8.52 -4.05
CA ILE A 8 -7.44 9.07 -3.03
C ILE A 8 -8.62 9.80 -3.67
N GLU A 9 -8.34 10.63 -4.67
CA GLU A 9 -9.39 11.35 -5.41
C GLU A 9 -10.32 10.38 -6.12
N GLY A 10 -9.76 9.35 -6.75
CA GLY A 10 -10.55 8.32 -7.42
C GLY A 10 -11.45 7.54 -6.45
N MET A 11 -10.93 7.16 -5.30
CA MET A 11 -11.72 6.46 -4.30
C MET A 11 -12.85 7.33 -3.72
N ARG A 12 -12.62 8.64 -3.60
CA ARG A 12 -13.66 9.56 -3.11
C ARG A 12 -14.89 9.63 -3.99
N GLU A 13 -14.76 9.29 -5.27
CA GLU A 13 -15.89 9.22 -6.20
C GLU A 13 -16.70 7.94 -6.06
N LEU A 14 -16.19 6.94 -5.35
CA LEU A 14 -16.87 5.67 -5.14
C LEU A 14 -17.73 5.70 -3.88
N GLU A 15 -18.84 4.96 -3.92
CA GLU A 15 -19.73 4.85 -2.76
C GLU A 15 -19.09 4.03 -1.64
N GLU A 16 -19.50 4.30 -0.41
CA GLU A 16 -19.18 3.46 0.74
C GLU A 16 -19.59 2.02 0.48
N SER A 17 -18.78 1.09 0.97
CA SER A 17 -19.11 -0.34 0.95
C SER A 17 -19.52 -0.85 -0.42
N SER A 18 -18.85 -0.36 -1.48
CA SER A 18 -19.16 -0.72 -2.87
C SER A 18 -18.15 -1.68 -3.49
N ILE A 19 -17.00 -1.89 -2.86
CA ILE A 19 -15.88 -2.63 -3.42
C ILE A 19 -15.69 -3.95 -2.65
N ASP A 20 -15.47 -5.03 -3.38
CA ASP A 20 -15.31 -6.37 -2.80
C ASP A 20 -13.89 -6.65 -2.33
N ALA A 21 -12.90 -6.15 -3.05
CA ALA A 21 -11.49 -6.36 -2.71
C ALA A 21 -10.63 -5.22 -3.23
N ILE A 22 -9.55 -4.93 -2.50
CA ILE A 22 -8.51 -4.00 -2.93
C ILE A 22 -7.21 -4.80 -3.01
N VAL A 23 -6.55 -4.77 -4.16
CA VAL A 23 -5.26 -5.42 -4.37
C VAL A 23 -4.31 -4.35 -4.90
N THR A 24 -3.23 -4.10 -4.18
CA THR A 24 -2.33 -3.02 -4.55
C THR A 24 -0.89 -3.29 -4.15
N SER A 25 0.00 -2.65 -4.88
CA SER A 25 1.42 -2.58 -4.60
C SER A 25 1.79 -1.09 -4.60
N PRO A 26 1.68 -0.41 -3.44
CA PRO A 26 1.99 1.03 -3.39
C PRO A 26 3.48 1.28 -3.62
N PRO A 27 3.89 2.52 -3.92
CA PRO A 27 5.30 2.86 -3.93
C PRO A 27 5.94 2.53 -2.58
N TYR A 28 7.17 1.98 -2.61
CA TYR A 28 7.82 1.47 -1.39
C TYR A 28 8.74 2.48 -0.70
N ASN A 29 8.75 3.72 -1.18
CA ASN A 29 9.62 4.79 -0.68
C ASN A 29 11.12 4.45 -0.84
N LEU A 30 11.47 3.79 -1.94
CA LEU A 30 12.83 3.33 -2.23
C LEU A 30 13.57 4.22 -3.23
N ASN A 31 13.13 5.48 -3.39
CA ASN A 31 13.70 6.46 -4.30
C ASN A 31 13.60 6.05 -5.78
N ILE A 32 12.52 5.39 -6.14
CA ILE A 32 12.20 5.08 -7.53
C ILE A 32 11.55 6.29 -8.19
N LYS A 33 11.85 6.53 -9.46
CA LYS A 33 11.26 7.66 -10.20
C LYS A 33 9.92 7.26 -10.81
N TYR A 34 8.84 7.88 -10.34
CA TYR A 34 7.47 7.64 -10.78
C TYR A 34 6.82 8.92 -11.36
N GLY A 35 7.47 9.59 -12.26
CA GLY A 35 6.93 10.84 -12.82
C GLY A 35 6.77 11.92 -11.74
N LYS A 36 5.52 12.32 -11.44
CA LYS A 36 5.26 13.39 -10.46
C LYS A 36 5.32 12.95 -9.00
N TYR A 37 5.27 11.66 -8.73
CA TYR A 37 5.29 11.14 -7.37
C TYR A 37 6.72 11.14 -6.81
N ALA A 38 6.91 11.64 -5.60
CA ALA A 38 8.19 11.63 -4.91
C ALA A 38 8.32 10.37 -4.03
N ASP A 39 9.16 9.42 -4.47
CA ASP A 39 9.38 8.12 -3.81
C ASP A 39 10.52 8.17 -2.78
N ASN A 40 10.69 9.32 -2.14
CA ASN A 40 11.78 9.58 -1.19
C ASN A 40 11.30 10.42 -0.01
N LYS A 41 10.07 10.22 0.42
CA LYS A 41 9.51 10.94 1.57
C LYS A 41 10.21 10.56 2.86
N PRO A 42 10.31 11.48 3.84
CA PRO A 42 10.64 11.09 5.20
C PRO A 42 9.72 9.95 5.69
N ARG A 43 10.25 9.05 6.51
CA ARG A 43 9.53 7.84 6.93
C ARG A 43 8.13 8.14 7.47
N GLN A 44 8.01 9.06 8.41
CA GLN A 44 6.72 9.36 9.03
C GLN A 44 5.73 9.95 8.03
N GLU A 45 6.19 10.82 7.15
CA GLU A 45 5.35 11.39 6.10
C GLU A 45 4.85 10.32 5.13
N TYR A 46 5.70 9.36 4.76
CA TYR A 46 5.32 8.24 3.93
C TYR A 46 4.28 7.36 4.62
N LEU A 47 4.49 7.01 5.90
CA LEU A 47 3.55 6.19 6.66
C LEU A 47 2.20 6.89 6.86
N ASP A 48 2.21 8.19 7.12
CA ASP A 48 0.98 8.98 7.23
C ASP A 48 0.20 9.01 5.91
N TRP A 49 0.91 9.11 4.80
CA TRP A 49 0.30 9.03 3.47
C TRP A 49 -0.30 7.65 3.20
N ILE A 50 0.44 6.59 3.46
CA ILE A 50 -0.05 5.20 3.35
C ILE A 50 -1.33 5.02 4.17
N ARG A 51 -1.32 5.49 5.40
CA ARG A 51 -2.49 5.39 6.28
C ARG A 51 -3.70 6.13 5.69
N SER A 52 -3.50 7.32 5.14
CA SER A 52 -4.58 8.10 4.52
C SER A 52 -5.16 7.41 3.29
N VAL A 53 -4.32 6.79 2.46
CA VAL A 53 -4.75 6.03 1.29
C VAL A 53 -5.65 4.87 1.71
N PHE A 54 -5.20 4.05 2.65
CA PHE A 54 -5.94 2.86 3.05
C PHE A 54 -7.13 3.16 3.96
N LYS A 55 -7.15 4.31 4.61
CA LYS A 55 -8.33 4.78 5.34
C LYS A 55 -9.49 5.05 4.38
N GLU A 56 -9.21 5.68 3.25
CA GLU A 56 -10.20 5.86 2.20
C GLU A 56 -10.58 4.52 1.56
N GLY A 57 -9.60 3.63 1.37
CA GLY A 57 -9.86 2.26 0.91
C GLY A 57 -10.83 1.51 1.84
N LYS A 58 -10.68 1.68 3.14
CA LYS A 58 -11.57 1.07 4.12
C LYS A 58 -13.01 1.57 3.98
N ARG A 59 -13.20 2.84 3.67
CA ARG A 59 -14.52 3.43 3.47
C ARG A 59 -15.27 2.75 2.32
N ILE A 60 -14.60 2.53 1.19
CA ILE A 60 -15.22 1.98 -0.01
C ILE A 60 -15.32 0.45 0.01
N LEU A 61 -14.55 -0.22 0.85
CA LEU A 61 -14.54 -1.67 0.94
C LEU A 61 -15.75 -2.15 1.73
N LYS A 62 -16.39 -3.21 1.28
CA LYS A 62 -17.48 -3.87 2.01
C LYS A 62 -16.96 -4.46 3.32
N ASP A 63 -17.85 -4.67 4.31
CA ASP A 63 -17.47 -5.21 5.61
C ASP A 63 -16.82 -6.60 5.52
N ASP A 64 -17.21 -7.40 4.55
CA ASP A 64 -16.62 -8.71 4.26
C ASP A 64 -15.52 -8.66 3.19
N GLY A 65 -15.13 -7.47 2.79
CA GLY A 65 -14.07 -7.27 1.81
C GLY A 65 -12.68 -7.46 2.39
N HIS A 66 -11.70 -7.61 1.50
CA HIS A 66 -10.31 -7.82 1.88
C HIS A 66 -9.37 -6.85 1.18
N LEU A 67 -8.35 -6.43 1.91
CA LEU A 67 -7.25 -5.61 1.41
C LEU A 67 -6.00 -6.48 1.29
N PHE A 68 -5.41 -6.50 0.11
CA PHE A 68 -4.14 -7.17 -0.17
C PHE A 68 -3.10 -6.11 -0.52
N VAL A 69 -2.10 -5.95 0.33
CA VAL A 69 -1.02 -4.98 0.14
C VAL A 69 0.28 -5.73 -0.11
N ASN A 70 0.83 -5.56 -1.30
CA ASN A 70 2.14 -6.10 -1.62
C ASN A 70 3.21 -5.06 -1.31
N MET A 71 4.16 -5.41 -0.47
CA MET A 71 5.28 -4.53 -0.12
C MET A 71 6.61 -5.22 -0.44
N GLY A 72 7.54 -4.41 -0.92
CA GLY A 72 8.93 -4.82 -1.09
C GLY A 72 9.82 -4.17 -0.04
N TYR A 73 11.09 -4.53 -0.08
CA TYR A 73 12.12 -3.91 0.73
C TYR A 73 13.45 -3.92 -0.02
N SER A 74 14.41 -3.19 0.51
CA SER A 74 15.78 -3.20 -0.02
C SER A 74 16.77 -3.39 1.11
N ASN A 75 18.03 -3.60 0.76
CA ASN A 75 19.12 -3.67 1.76
C ASN A 75 19.30 -2.34 2.51
N ILE A 76 18.87 -1.24 1.89
CA ILE A 76 18.93 0.09 2.51
C ILE A 76 17.78 0.26 3.51
N ASP A 77 16.63 -0.32 3.20
CA ASP A 77 15.45 -0.21 4.04
C ASP A 77 14.76 -1.58 4.18
N PRO A 78 15.27 -2.44 5.05
CA PRO A 78 14.71 -3.78 5.22
C PRO A 78 13.42 -3.80 6.03
N TYR A 79 13.06 -2.71 6.71
CA TYR A 79 11.91 -2.65 7.62
C TYR A 79 10.66 -2.00 7.02
N ILE A 80 10.74 -1.45 5.81
CA ILE A 80 9.63 -0.64 5.28
C ILE A 80 8.30 -1.39 5.23
N GLY A 81 8.31 -2.65 4.82
CA GLY A 81 7.09 -3.47 4.77
C GLY A 81 6.49 -3.71 6.14
N MET A 82 7.33 -3.94 7.14
CA MET A 82 6.89 -4.13 8.53
C MET A 82 6.31 -2.84 9.11
N ASP A 83 6.96 -1.71 8.85
CA ASP A 83 6.48 -0.40 9.30
C ASP A 83 5.12 -0.06 8.68
N VAL A 84 4.91 -0.38 7.42
CA VAL A 84 3.61 -0.22 6.77
C VAL A 84 2.55 -1.08 7.45
N ALA A 85 2.84 -2.35 7.69
CA ALA A 85 1.91 -3.25 8.38
C ALA A 85 1.57 -2.74 9.79
N MET A 86 2.57 -2.28 10.53
CA MET A 86 2.37 -1.73 11.88
C MET A 86 1.57 -0.43 11.87
N THR A 87 1.74 0.39 10.83
CA THR A 87 0.96 1.62 10.67
C THR A 87 -0.51 1.33 10.43
N LEU A 88 -0.83 0.25 9.74
CA LEU A 88 -2.21 -0.10 9.41
C LEU A 88 -2.96 -0.82 10.54
N ARG A 89 -2.28 -1.25 11.60
CA ARG A 89 -2.88 -2.08 12.65
C ARG A 89 -4.03 -1.43 13.40
N ASP A 90 -4.08 -0.11 13.46
CA ASP A 90 -5.16 0.61 14.17
C ASP A 90 -6.49 0.60 13.40
N ASP A 91 -6.40 0.48 12.08
CA ASP A 91 -7.56 0.56 11.19
C ASP A 91 -7.94 -0.81 10.57
N TRP A 92 -7.02 -1.77 10.60
CA TRP A 92 -7.17 -3.06 9.91
C TRP A 92 -6.81 -4.24 10.80
N VAL A 93 -7.41 -5.38 10.54
CA VAL A 93 -7.09 -6.65 11.20
C VAL A 93 -6.22 -7.48 10.26
N LEU A 94 -5.01 -7.80 10.68
CA LEU A 94 -4.12 -8.64 9.89
C LEU A 94 -4.64 -10.09 9.89
N GLN A 95 -4.99 -10.60 8.71
CA GLN A 95 -5.45 -11.98 8.53
C GLN A 95 -4.27 -12.92 8.24
N ASN A 96 -3.43 -12.54 7.30
CA ASN A 96 -2.31 -13.37 6.86
C ASN A 96 -1.12 -12.50 6.48
N ASN A 97 0.07 -13.02 6.72
CA ASN A 97 1.31 -12.48 6.19
C ASN A 97 1.88 -13.50 5.20
N ILE A 98 1.80 -13.16 3.92
CA ILE A 98 2.21 -14.04 2.83
C ILE A 98 3.60 -13.65 2.37
N ASN A 99 4.56 -14.57 2.47
CA ASN A 99 5.92 -14.33 1.99
C ASN A 99 6.05 -14.81 0.55
N TRP A 100 6.38 -13.88 -0.34
CA TRP A 100 6.68 -14.20 -1.72
C TRP A 100 8.19 -14.40 -1.86
N ILE A 101 8.57 -15.67 -1.85
CA ILE A 101 9.99 -16.06 -1.93
C ILE A 101 10.41 -16.13 -3.39
N LYS A 102 11.43 -15.37 -3.73
CA LYS A 102 12.01 -15.37 -5.07
C LYS A 102 13.37 -16.03 -5.03
N SER A 103 13.63 -16.91 -6.00
CA SER A 103 14.97 -17.40 -6.26
C SER A 103 15.70 -16.39 -7.14
N VAL A 104 16.71 -15.73 -6.61
CA VAL A 104 17.50 -14.75 -7.34
C VAL A 104 18.87 -15.33 -7.60
N HIS A 105 19.22 -15.48 -8.88
CA HIS A 105 20.60 -15.74 -9.26
C HIS A 105 21.36 -14.43 -9.24
N VAL A 106 22.20 -14.27 -8.24
CA VAL A 106 23.14 -13.18 -8.23
C VAL A 106 24.38 -13.65 -8.96
N ASN A 107 24.57 -13.17 -10.18
CA ASN A 107 25.85 -13.30 -10.84
C ASN A 107 26.78 -12.32 -10.15
N GLY A 108 27.49 -12.87 -9.22
CA GLY A 108 28.44 -12.10 -8.40
C GLY A 108 29.62 -11.62 -9.16
#